data_d359122f471eaed6010035a4bfa9d6da
#
_entry.id   d359122f471eaed6010035a4bfa9d6da
#
_cell.length_a   1.000
_cell.length_b   1.000
_cell.length_c   1.000
_cell.angle_alpha   90.00
_cell.angle_beta   90.00
_cell.angle_gamma   90.00
#
_symmetry.space_group_name_H-M   'P 1'
#
loop_
_entity.id
_entity.type
_entity.pdbx_description
1 polymer ?
#
loop_
_entity_poly.entity_id
_entity_poly.type
_entity_poly.pdbx_seq_one_letter_code
_entity_poly.pdbx_strand_id
1 'polypeptide(L)'
;LRCLVGSEMCIRDRYIFGNNLGIWVNRANVDKDEFVVPLRDMGLSVIRYPGGNASNDFFWDAASVAECPPGVPDTIWKNNGRFTPPKLGYQGNFKFSPMHLYELILATGATGSVCVNYSYALYGQEEEEEARVRLAAEYAAAWVRNANIENKLDIRFWEIGNENWGPWQAGYEVPGRGTISPKKYGEHCRIFIEAMKDVDPSIKVGVVGYQKPRSNNPVQKHWNEQVFPEVADLADYIILHDYFTDFKAVLSPEEMFASVDTAYSHIQVVNQTMEGIPGMQANTLPVALTEFNTRSRATISEQNGATNVSHAAGLFVSHALGEFIRQGYGSAMLWDISNGYADGEDHGVFASPKEQDVPELTPHPSFYHYYLYDKCFGDTYYDAPTDDKEVRVHASSFSSGEAGLVVLNGSARHHVVQIELQNMSGSSQAFQYLVHNDDPLSRKTFINGRTGVYAAGGPNKYWKVPANSWGLESNKIILESPPFSASYIMVK
;
A
#
# COMPACT_ATOMS: atom_id res chain seq x y z
N LEU A 1 -13.59 -8.44 25.69
CA LEU A 1 -13.52 -8.31 24.24
C LEU A 1 -14.86 -8.74 23.65
N ARG A 2 -15.58 -7.81 23.01
CA ARG A 2 -16.72 -8.17 22.18
C ARG A 2 -16.23 -8.32 20.76
N CYS A 3 -16.31 -9.52 20.22
CA CYS A 3 -16.17 -9.77 18.80
C CYS A 3 -17.23 -8.96 18.06
N LEU A 4 -16.88 -8.04 17.20
CA LEU A 4 -17.80 -7.47 16.24
C LEU A 4 -18.21 -8.58 15.28
N VAL A 5 -19.48 -8.93 15.28
CA VAL A 5 -20.08 -9.91 14.38
C VAL A 5 -20.06 -9.34 12.97
N GLY A 6 -19.11 -9.82 12.17
CA GLY A 6 -19.01 -9.51 10.77
C GLY A 6 -17.77 -10.20 10.22
N SER A 7 -17.95 -11.45 9.79
CA SER A 7 -16.94 -12.36 9.23
C SER A 7 -15.65 -12.47 10.04
N GLU A 8 -15.40 -13.61 10.63
CA GLU A 8 -14.08 -14.06 11.11
C GLU A 8 -13.10 -14.11 9.91
N MET A 9 -12.67 -12.93 9.44
CA MET A 9 -11.55 -12.88 8.52
C MET A 9 -10.28 -12.79 9.36
N CYS A 10 -9.51 -13.85 9.33
CA CYS A 10 -8.15 -13.87 9.82
C CYS A 10 -7.38 -12.67 9.27
N ILE A 11 -6.64 -11.95 10.10
CA ILE A 11 -5.84 -10.79 9.66
C ILE A 11 -4.81 -11.25 8.61
N ARG A 12 -4.29 -12.46 8.75
CA ARG A 12 -3.33 -13.06 7.81
C ARG A 12 -3.93 -13.35 6.43
N ASP A 13 -5.25 -13.50 6.34
CA ASP A 13 -5.95 -13.63 5.06
C ASP A 13 -6.18 -12.28 4.37
N ARG A 14 -5.84 -11.17 5.04
CA ARG A 14 -5.86 -9.82 4.47
C ARG A 14 -4.44 -9.41 4.09
N TYR A 15 -4.30 -8.88 2.90
CA TYR A 15 -3.01 -8.44 2.36
C TYR A 15 -2.68 -7.00 2.80
N ILE A 16 -2.71 -6.75 4.13
CA ILE A 16 -2.50 -5.41 4.71
C ILE A 16 -1.01 -5.02 4.73
N PHE A 17 -0.10 -6.00 4.79
CA PHE A 17 1.33 -5.75 4.78
C PHE A 17 1.88 -5.74 3.35
N GLY A 18 1.27 -4.92 2.49
CA GLY A 18 1.69 -4.77 1.10
C GLY A 18 2.60 -3.58 0.86
N ASN A 19 3.30 -3.62 -0.28
CA ASN A 19 4.14 -2.52 -0.69
C ASN A 19 4.21 -2.40 -2.22
N ASN A 20 4.42 -1.17 -2.71
CA ASN A 20 4.62 -0.90 -4.12
C ASN A 20 6.08 -1.04 -4.53
N LEU A 21 6.33 -1.62 -5.68
CA LEU A 21 7.64 -1.79 -6.27
C LEU A 21 7.67 -1.12 -7.65
N GLY A 22 8.39 -0.02 -7.75
CA GLY A 22 8.51 0.71 -9.02
C GLY A 22 9.57 0.12 -9.95
N ILE A 23 9.39 0.31 -11.25
CA ILE A 23 10.36 -0.09 -12.29
C ILE A 23 11.73 0.57 -12.17
N TRP A 24 11.86 1.61 -11.34
CA TRP A 24 13.10 2.36 -11.11
C TRP A 24 14.01 1.73 -10.05
N VAL A 25 13.54 0.74 -9.29
CA VAL A 25 14.34 0.04 -8.29
C VAL A 25 15.51 -0.69 -8.99
N ASN A 26 16.68 -0.68 -8.35
CA ASN A 26 17.85 -1.34 -8.90
C ASN A 26 17.63 -2.87 -8.90
N ARG A 27 17.64 -3.48 -10.08
CA ARG A 27 17.44 -4.93 -10.25
C ARG A 27 18.45 -5.79 -9.47
N ALA A 28 19.68 -5.29 -9.29
CA ALA A 28 20.71 -6.00 -8.52
C ALA A 28 20.36 -6.15 -7.03
N ASN A 29 19.31 -5.51 -6.55
CA ASN A 29 18.88 -5.64 -5.17
C ASN A 29 18.16 -6.99 -4.91
N VAL A 30 17.57 -7.63 -5.94
CA VAL A 30 16.90 -8.93 -5.77
C VAL A 30 17.86 -10.04 -5.29
N ASP A 31 19.14 -9.92 -5.61
CA ASP A 31 20.20 -10.85 -5.21
C ASP A 31 20.85 -10.52 -3.86
N LYS A 32 20.38 -9.45 -3.18
CA LYS A 32 20.99 -8.99 -1.93
C LYS A 32 20.16 -9.40 -0.71
N ASP A 33 20.79 -10.09 0.22
CA ASP A 33 20.15 -10.41 1.51
C ASP A 33 19.72 -9.15 2.27
N GLU A 34 20.43 -8.04 2.14
CA GLU A 34 20.11 -6.75 2.74
C GLU A 34 18.80 -6.15 2.21
N PHE A 35 18.31 -6.63 1.08
CA PHE A 35 17.02 -6.25 0.50
C PHE A 35 15.93 -7.30 0.78
N VAL A 36 16.22 -8.56 0.45
CA VAL A 36 15.22 -9.65 0.50
C VAL A 36 14.85 -10.03 1.93
N VAL A 37 15.85 -10.12 2.82
CA VAL A 37 15.59 -10.54 4.22
C VAL A 37 14.72 -9.52 4.96
N PRO A 38 15.01 -8.19 4.92
CA PRO A 38 14.12 -7.21 5.54
C PRO A 38 12.71 -7.19 4.94
N LEU A 39 12.55 -7.36 3.63
CA LEU A 39 11.22 -7.46 3.01
C LEU A 39 10.41 -8.63 3.55
N ARG A 40 11.05 -9.77 3.77
CA ARG A 40 10.44 -10.95 4.40
C ARG A 40 10.11 -10.69 5.87
N ASP A 41 11.06 -10.11 6.60
CA ASP A 41 10.95 -9.85 8.04
C ASP A 41 9.86 -8.82 8.37
N MET A 42 9.52 -7.92 7.44
CA MET A 42 8.39 -6.99 7.62
C MET A 42 7.02 -7.62 7.34
N GLY A 43 6.96 -8.94 7.12
CA GLY A 43 5.71 -9.64 6.83
C GLY A 43 5.11 -9.31 5.47
N LEU A 44 5.94 -8.93 4.49
CA LEU A 44 5.48 -8.52 3.16
C LEU A 44 4.60 -9.59 2.54
N SER A 45 3.30 -9.30 2.38
CA SER A 45 2.29 -10.24 1.91
C SER A 45 1.96 -10.07 0.43
N VAL A 46 2.09 -8.85 -0.10
CA VAL A 46 1.80 -8.53 -1.49
C VAL A 46 2.72 -7.45 -2.03
N ILE A 47 3.20 -7.63 -3.26
CA ILE A 47 4.03 -6.67 -4.00
C ILE A 47 3.24 -6.17 -5.20
N ARG A 48 2.97 -4.87 -5.26
CA ARG A 48 2.32 -4.24 -6.40
C ARG A 48 3.35 -3.73 -7.41
N TYR A 49 3.15 -4.06 -8.69
CA TYR A 49 4.08 -3.75 -9.77
C TYR A 49 3.33 -3.49 -11.10
N PRO A 50 3.82 -2.65 -12.02
CA PRO A 50 5.02 -1.79 -11.97
C PRO A 50 4.86 -0.56 -11.11
N GLY A 51 3.66 -0.31 -10.61
CA GLY A 51 3.28 0.74 -9.69
C GLY A 51 3.14 2.14 -10.31
N GLY A 52 2.21 2.91 -9.76
CA GLY A 52 1.99 4.30 -10.07
C GLY A 52 1.69 4.61 -11.54
N ASN A 53 1.96 5.87 -11.90
CA ASN A 53 1.73 6.39 -13.25
C ASN A 53 2.44 5.59 -14.35
N ALA A 54 3.51 4.86 -14.01
CA ALA A 54 4.25 4.03 -14.95
C ALA A 54 3.39 2.93 -15.55
N SER A 55 2.40 2.40 -14.80
CA SER A 55 1.54 1.33 -15.26
C SER A 55 0.76 1.65 -16.53
N ASN A 56 0.41 2.92 -16.74
CA ASN A 56 -0.42 3.36 -17.87
C ASN A 56 0.38 3.58 -19.18
N ASP A 57 1.68 3.40 -19.17
CA ASP A 57 2.55 3.50 -20.34
C ASP A 57 3.64 2.40 -20.35
N PHE A 58 3.40 1.29 -19.63
CA PHE A 58 4.33 0.16 -19.45
C PHE A 58 4.00 -1.01 -20.35
N PHE A 59 5.00 -1.49 -21.09
CA PHE A 59 4.94 -2.67 -21.95
C PHE A 59 5.88 -3.75 -21.40
N TRP A 60 5.27 -4.76 -20.78
CA TRP A 60 5.92 -5.66 -19.84
C TRP A 60 6.95 -6.61 -20.48
N ASP A 61 6.76 -7.00 -21.73
CA ASP A 61 7.61 -7.96 -22.46
C ASP A 61 8.56 -7.34 -23.50
N ALA A 62 8.50 -5.99 -23.67
CA ALA A 62 9.28 -5.30 -24.67
C ALA A 62 10.64 -4.80 -24.15
N ALA A 63 11.70 -4.91 -24.96
CA ALA A 63 13.01 -4.31 -24.76
C ALA A 63 13.23 -3.08 -25.67
N SER A 64 12.44 -2.94 -26.72
CA SER A 64 12.43 -1.80 -27.64
C SER A 64 11.02 -1.43 -28.06
N VAL A 65 10.80 -0.23 -28.57
CA VAL A 65 9.47 0.21 -29.07
C VAL A 65 8.99 -0.68 -30.22
N ALA A 66 9.90 -1.21 -31.02
CA ALA A 66 9.57 -2.11 -32.13
C ALA A 66 9.04 -3.47 -31.67
N GLU A 67 9.27 -3.85 -30.42
CA GLU A 67 8.75 -5.07 -29.79
C GLU A 67 7.42 -4.85 -29.06
N CYS A 68 6.97 -3.60 -28.93
CA CYS A 68 5.67 -3.33 -28.35
C CYS A 68 4.53 -3.91 -29.21
N PRO A 69 3.35 -4.14 -28.61
CA PRO A 69 2.16 -4.58 -29.32
C PRO A 69 1.80 -3.67 -30.51
N PRO A 70 1.04 -4.18 -31.50
CA PRO A 70 0.62 -3.39 -32.66
C PRO A 70 -0.09 -2.08 -32.27
N GLY A 71 0.24 -1.00 -32.98
CA GLY A 71 -0.40 0.29 -32.76
C GLY A 71 0.07 1.06 -31.52
N VAL A 72 1.10 0.61 -30.82
CA VAL A 72 1.73 1.42 -29.75
C VAL A 72 2.49 2.57 -30.40
N PRO A 73 2.22 3.86 -30.02
CA PRO A 73 2.91 5.00 -30.61
C PRO A 73 4.33 5.15 -30.05
N ASP A 74 5.24 5.69 -30.86
CA ASP A 74 6.62 6.01 -30.44
C ASP A 74 6.68 6.96 -29.23
N THR A 75 5.67 7.80 -29.10
CA THR A 75 5.51 8.72 -27.97
C THR A 75 4.06 8.77 -27.51
N ILE A 76 3.86 8.76 -26.19
CA ILE A 76 2.56 8.79 -25.53
C ILE A 76 2.33 10.16 -24.93
N TRP A 77 1.18 10.77 -25.23
CA TRP A 77 0.76 12.05 -24.68
C TRP A 77 0.39 11.92 -23.19
N LYS A 78 0.90 12.87 -22.41
CA LYS A 78 0.47 13.10 -21.03
C LYS A 78 -0.14 14.49 -20.91
N ASN A 79 -1.23 14.61 -20.20
CA ASN A 79 -2.04 15.84 -20.09
C ASN A 79 -1.28 17.08 -19.54
N ASN A 80 -0.06 16.92 -19.10
CA ASN A 80 0.83 18.01 -18.70
C ASN A 80 1.60 18.65 -19.89
N GLY A 81 1.21 18.38 -21.11
CA GLY A 81 1.86 18.90 -22.33
C GLY A 81 3.13 18.17 -22.75
N ARG A 82 3.39 16.98 -22.22
CA ARG A 82 4.58 16.20 -22.50
C ARG A 82 4.28 14.95 -23.30
N PHE A 83 5.14 14.67 -24.26
CA PHE A 83 5.23 13.36 -24.89
C PHE A 83 6.35 12.56 -24.22
N THR A 84 6.08 11.31 -23.88
CA THR A 84 7.06 10.40 -23.31
C THR A 84 7.11 9.11 -24.13
N PRO A 85 8.29 8.50 -24.31
CA PRO A 85 8.33 7.18 -24.93
C PRO A 85 7.62 6.14 -24.02
N PRO A 86 7.16 5.02 -24.61
CA PRO A 86 6.71 3.87 -23.84
C PRO A 86 7.76 3.42 -22.83
N LYS A 87 7.31 2.97 -21.65
CA LYS A 87 8.17 2.30 -20.68
C LYS A 87 8.21 0.81 -20.98
N LEU A 88 9.40 0.25 -21.05
CA LEU A 88 9.62 -1.10 -21.54
C LEU A 88 10.08 -2.00 -20.39
N GLY A 89 9.54 -3.19 -20.29
CA GLY A 89 9.80 -4.15 -19.21
C GLY A 89 11.27 -4.57 -19.12
N TYR A 90 11.95 -4.64 -20.26
CA TYR A 90 13.35 -5.07 -20.34
C TYR A 90 14.33 -3.96 -20.77
N GLN A 91 13.92 -2.71 -20.67
CA GLN A 91 14.76 -1.56 -21.04
C GLN A 91 15.88 -1.30 -20.03
N GLY A 92 17.14 -1.52 -20.44
CA GLY A 92 18.34 -1.03 -19.74
C GLY A 92 18.78 -1.84 -18.52
N ASN A 93 20.00 -1.58 -18.06
CA ASN A 93 20.67 -2.37 -17.01
C ASN A 93 20.23 -2.07 -15.58
N PHE A 94 19.37 -1.07 -15.36
CA PHE A 94 19.04 -0.54 -14.02
C PHE A 94 17.53 -0.55 -13.70
N LYS A 95 16.69 -1.15 -14.54
CA LYS A 95 15.26 -1.20 -14.29
C LYS A 95 14.82 -2.57 -13.83
N PHE A 96 13.89 -2.58 -12.91
CA PHE A 96 13.28 -3.78 -12.38
C PHE A 96 12.30 -4.32 -13.43
N SER A 97 12.58 -5.48 -13.99
CA SER A 97 11.73 -6.13 -15.00
C SER A 97 10.69 -7.05 -14.35
N PRO A 98 9.69 -7.54 -15.11
CA PRO A 98 8.79 -8.58 -14.62
C PRO A 98 9.49 -9.82 -14.09
N MET A 99 10.60 -10.26 -14.71
CA MET A 99 11.37 -11.41 -14.22
C MET A 99 11.96 -11.18 -12.82
N HIS A 100 12.46 -9.96 -12.55
CA HIS A 100 12.95 -9.64 -11.20
C HIS A 100 11.80 -9.59 -10.17
N LEU A 101 10.59 -9.16 -10.58
CA LEU A 101 9.39 -9.30 -9.74
C LEU A 101 9.14 -10.77 -9.40
N TYR A 102 9.22 -11.67 -10.39
CA TYR A 102 9.00 -13.09 -10.21
C TYR A 102 10.02 -13.69 -9.21
N GLU A 103 11.29 -13.35 -9.40
CA GLU A 103 12.37 -13.74 -8.47
C GLU A 103 12.10 -13.21 -7.05
N LEU A 104 11.67 -11.96 -6.91
CA LEU A 104 11.39 -11.35 -5.62
C LEU A 104 10.17 -11.99 -4.93
N ILE A 105 9.10 -12.29 -5.67
CA ILE A 105 7.93 -13.03 -5.16
C ILE A 105 8.38 -14.39 -4.60
N LEU A 106 9.17 -15.15 -5.35
CA LEU A 106 9.68 -16.45 -4.91
C LEU A 106 10.60 -16.32 -3.69
N ALA A 107 11.44 -15.29 -3.65
CA ALA A 107 12.40 -15.07 -2.57
C ALA A 107 11.75 -14.61 -1.26
N THR A 108 10.66 -13.84 -1.35
CA THR A 108 9.95 -13.29 -0.17
C THR A 108 8.80 -14.16 0.29
N GLY A 109 8.20 -14.95 -0.59
CA GLY A 109 6.95 -15.68 -0.34
C GLY A 109 5.69 -14.80 -0.42
N ALA A 110 5.83 -13.52 -0.85
CA ALA A 110 4.71 -12.65 -1.12
C ALA A 110 3.98 -13.05 -2.40
N THR A 111 2.71 -12.64 -2.57
CA THR A 111 2.05 -12.71 -3.87
C THR A 111 2.24 -11.40 -4.65
N GLY A 112 1.93 -11.41 -5.96
CA GLY A 112 1.92 -10.21 -6.79
C GLY A 112 0.55 -9.52 -6.83
N SER A 113 0.55 -8.20 -7.00
CA SER A 113 -0.56 -7.41 -7.53
C SER A 113 -0.04 -6.67 -8.76
N VAL A 114 -0.45 -7.13 -9.94
CA VAL A 114 0.08 -6.61 -11.21
C VAL A 114 -0.91 -5.65 -11.85
N CYS A 115 -0.45 -4.41 -12.09
CA CYS A 115 -1.23 -3.38 -12.75
C CYS A 115 -1.00 -3.41 -14.27
N VAL A 116 -2.00 -3.84 -15.05
CA VAL A 116 -1.92 -3.92 -16.50
C VAL A 116 -2.19 -2.56 -17.15
N ASN A 117 -1.60 -2.33 -18.32
CA ASN A 117 -1.71 -1.08 -19.06
C ASN A 117 -3.07 -0.95 -19.78
N TYR A 118 -4.10 -0.50 -19.05
CA TYR A 118 -5.39 -0.17 -19.65
C TYR A 118 -5.29 0.99 -20.66
N SER A 119 -4.43 1.97 -20.42
CA SER A 119 -4.38 3.18 -21.24
C SER A 119 -3.93 2.93 -22.68
N TYR A 120 -3.30 1.79 -22.95
CA TYR A 120 -3.04 1.33 -24.32
C TYR A 120 -4.32 1.22 -25.15
N ALA A 121 -5.45 0.80 -24.57
CA ALA A 121 -6.76 0.80 -25.23
C ALA A 121 -7.22 2.21 -25.68
N LEU A 122 -6.70 3.26 -25.05
CA LEU A 122 -7.10 4.65 -25.32
C LEU A 122 -6.20 5.34 -26.37
N TYR A 123 -4.87 5.24 -26.20
CA TYR A 123 -3.91 5.92 -27.07
C TYR A 123 -3.35 5.03 -28.20
N GLY A 124 -3.65 3.77 -28.25
CA GLY A 124 -3.26 2.88 -29.36
C GLY A 124 -3.71 3.44 -30.72
N GLN A 125 -2.96 3.13 -31.78
CA GLN A 125 -3.15 3.78 -33.10
C GLN A 125 -4.26 3.15 -33.94
N GLU A 126 -4.78 1.97 -33.58
CA GLU A 126 -5.93 1.39 -34.26
C GLU A 126 -7.11 2.36 -34.27
N GLU A 127 -7.79 2.51 -35.41
CA GLU A 127 -8.88 3.46 -35.58
C GLU A 127 -10.12 3.06 -34.76
N GLU A 128 -10.50 1.79 -34.85
CA GLU A 128 -11.67 1.25 -34.18
C GLU A 128 -11.43 1.04 -32.68
N GLU A 129 -12.29 1.63 -31.85
CA GLU A 129 -12.19 1.53 -30.39
C GLU A 129 -12.23 0.11 -29.89
N GLU A 130 -13.13 -0.72 -30.41
CA GLU A 130 -13.27 -2.12 -30.01
C GLU A 130 -12.00 -2.93 -30.31
N ALA A 131 -11.35 -2.67 -31.45
CA ALA A 131 -10.10 -3.33 -31.81
C ALA A 131 -8.97 -2.93 -30.83
N ARG A 132 -8.86 -1.65 -30.47
CA ARG A 132 -7.87 -1.20 -29.47
C ARG A 132 -8.08 -1.84 -28.10
N VAL A 133 -9.34 -1.91 -27.65
CA VAL A 133 -9.67 -2.50 -26.34
C VAL A 133 -9.33 -3.99 -26.33
N ARG A 134 -9.67 -4.72 -27.39
CA ARG A 134 -9.34 -6.16 -27.52
C ARG A 134 -7.83 -6.39 -27.50
N LEU A 135 -7.06 -5.64 -28.29
CA LEU A 135 -5.59 -5.74 -28.29
C LEU A 135 -4.99 -5.49 -26.91
N ALA A 136 -5.47 -4.47 -26.19
CA ALA A 136 -4.99 -4.18 -24.86
C ALA A 136 -5.38 -5.27 -23.83
N ALA A 137 -6.58 -5.83 -23.94
CA ALA A 137 -7.05 -6.93 -23.09
C ALA A 137 -6.27 -8.24 -23.37
N GLU A 138 -6.02 -8.56 -24.64
CA GLU A 138 -5.20 -9.70 -25.04
C GLU A 138 -3.76 -9.56 -24.54
N TYR A 139 -3.21 -8.35 -24.56
CA TYR A 139 -1.87 -8.07 -24.03
C TYR A 139 -1.80 -8.23 -22.51
N ALA A 140 -2.84 -7.83 -21.79
CA ALA A 140 -2.98 -8.07 -20.36
C ALA A 140 -3.10 -9.59 -20.06
N ALA A 141 -3.93 -10.30 -20.81
CA ALA A 141 -4.10 -11.75 -20.71
C ALA A 141 -2.80 -12.53 -21.03
N ALA A 142 -1.98 -12.03 -21.96
CA ALA A 142 -0.67 -12.58 -22.25
C ALA A 142 0.27 -12.47 -21.02
N TRP A 143 0.19 -11.38 -20.23
CA TRP A 143 0.98 -11.28 -19.00
C TRP A 143 0.51 -12.26 -17.94
N VAL A 144 -0.81 -12.46 -17.77
CA VAL A 144 -1.36 -13.51 -16.89
C VAL A 144 -0.82 -14.89 -17.28
N ARG A 145 -0.84 -15.20 -18.59
CA ARG A 145 -0.29 -16.47 -19.12
C ARG A 145 1.18 -16.63 -18.80
N ASN A 146 1.98 -15.60 -19.07
CA ASN A 146 3.41 -15.64 -18.79
C ASN A 146 3.68 -15.86 -17.30
N ALA A 147 3.02 -15.11 -16.41
CA ALA A 147 3.25 -15.22 -14.98
C ALA A 147 2.77 -16.56 -14.40
N ASN A 148 1.49 -16.90 -14.64
CA ASN A 148 0.85 -17.98 -13.89
C ASN A 148 0.93 -19.34 -14.59
N ILE A 149 0.86 -19.37 -15.93
CA ILE A 149 0.86 -20.63 -16.67
C ILE A 149 2.29 -21.06 -17.02
N GLU A 150 3.09 -20.14 -17.59
CA GLU A 150 4.44 -20.44 -18.04
C GLU A 150 5.45 -20.49 -16.88
N ASN A 151 5.43 -19.47 -16.00
CA ASN A 151 6.33 -19.37 -14.86
C ASN A 151 5.76 -19.93 -13.54
N LYS A 152 4.47 -20.32 -13.47
CA LYS A 152 3.80 -20.98 -12.35
C LYS A 152 3.90 -20.22 -11.02
N LEU A 153 3.71 -18.90 -11.07
CA LEU A 153 3.92 -18.03 -9.91
C LEU A 153 2.69 -17.85 -9.02
N ASP A 154 1.50 -18.23 -9.49
CA ASP A 154 0.23 -18.02 -8.78
C ASP A 154 0.07 -16.52 -8.36
N ILE A 155 0.38 -15.58 -9.28
CA ILE A 155 0.10 -14.16 -9.06
C ILE A 155 -1.41 -13.99 -9.01
N ARG A 156 -1.92 -13.69 -7.83
CA ARG A 156 -3.35 -13.72 -7.55
C ARG A 156 -4.07 -12.45 -7.97
N PHE A 157 -3.46 -11.26 -7.76
CA PHE A 157 -4.13 -9.98 -7.93
C PHE A 157 -3.67 -9.26 -9.19
N TRP A 158 -4.66 -8.75 -9.94
CA TRP A 158 -4.46 -8.01 -11.19
C TRP A 158 -5.32 -6.76 -11.18
N GLU A 159 -4.76 -5.64 -11.63
CA GLU A 159 -5.41 -4.33 -11.62
C GLU A 159 -5.52 -3.80 -13.05
N ILE A 160 -6.70 -3.29 -13.43
CA ILE A 160 -6.91 -2.71 -14.76
C ILE A 160 -6.65 -1.22 -14.73
N GLY A 161 -5.38 -0.83 -15.04
CA GLY A 161 -4.94 0.55 -15.05
C GLY A 161 -4.62 1.13 -13.67
N ASN A 162 -4.09 2.35 -13.68
CA ASN A 162 -3.69 3.10 -12.49
C ASN A 162 -4.29 4.51 -12.51
N GLU A 163 -5.10 4.87 -11.51
CA GLU A 163 -5.66 6.22 -11.34
C GLU A 163 -6.22 6.84 -12.63
N ASN A 164 -6.86 6.06 -13.47
CA ASN A 164 -7.29 6.51 -14.81
C ASN A 164 -8.21 7.73 -14.79
N TRP A 165 -8.81 8.05 -13.63
CA TRP A 165 -9.53 9.27 -13.36
C TRP A 165 -8.63 10.52 -13.22
N GLY A 166 -7.31 10.36 -13.16
CA GLY A 166 -6.35 11.42 -12.91
C GLY A 166 -5.88 12.13 -14.17
N PRO A 167 -6.00 13.47 -14.27
CA PRO A 167 -5.59 14.20 -15.47
C PRO A 167 -4.09 14.15 -15.77
N TRP A 168 -3.28 13.65 -14.84
CA TRP A 168 -1.83 13.44 -15.03
C TRP A 168 -1.48 12.08 -15.63
N GLN A 169 -2.47 11.20 -15.83
CA GLN A 169 -2.25 9.86 -16.34
C GLN A 169 -2.17 9.82 -17.87
N ALA A 170 -1.33 8.93 -18.40
CA ALA A 170 -1.40 8.61 -19.83
C ALA A 170 -2.77 8.03 -20.18
N GLY A 171 -3.37 8.48 -21.29
CA GLY A 171 -4.70 8.05 -21.70
C GLY A 171 -5.87 8.80 -21.05
N TYR A 172 -5.66 9.66 -20.02
CA TYR A 172 -6.74 10.49 -19.50
C TYR A 172 -7.33 11.41 -20.57
N GLU A 173 -6.48 12.06 -21.36
CA GLU A 173 -6.85 12.80 -22.56
C GLU A 173 -6.00 12.30 -23.72
N VAL A 174 -6.65 12.02 -24.84
CA VAL A 174 -5.97 11.58 -26.07
C VAL A 174 -6.27 12.58 -27.16
N PRO A 175 -5.25 13.20 -27.80
CA PRO A 175 -5.46 14.14 -28.91
C PRO A 175 -6.33 13.54 -30.01
N GLY A 176 -7.39 14.26 -30.39
CA GLY A 176 -8.37 13.80 -31.39
C GLY A 176 -9.43 12.81 -30.89
N ARG A 177 -9.32 12.29 -29.65
CA ARG A 177 -10.31 11.37 -29.08
C ARG A 177 -10.97 11.90 -27.80
N GLY A 178 -10.41 12.96 -27.22
CA GLY A 178 -10.95 13.62 -26.02
C GLY A 178 -10.56 12.96 -24.70
N THR A 179 -11.34 13.23 -23.66
CA THR A 179 -11.09 12.79 -22.28
C THR A 179 -11.74 11.43 -22.03
N ILE A 180 -11.12 10.61 -21.18
CA ILE A 180 -11.65 9.32 -20.76
C ILE A 180 -13.08 9.41 -20.23
N SER A 181 -13.93 8.48 -20.64
CA SER A 181 -15.29 8.32 -20.12
C SER A 181 -15.27 7.24 -19.02
N PRO A 182 -15.72 7.55 -17.79
CA PRO A 182 -15.81 6.56 -16.72
C PRO A 182 -16.68 5.37 -17.11
N LYS A 183 -17.82 5.60 -17.78
CA LYS A 183 -18.69 4.52 -18.23
C LYS A 183 -17.97 3.59 -19.21
N LYS A 184 -17.30 4.14 -20.23
CA LYS A 184 -16.52 3.34 -21.17
C LYS A 184 -15.37 2.59 -20.51
N TYR A 185 -14.71 3.20 -19.51
CA TYR A 185 -13.72 2.48 -18.71
C TYR A 185 -14.34 1.22 -18.08
N GLY A 186 -15.52 1.34 -17.47
CA GLY A 186 -16.24 0.21 -16.90
C GLY A 186 -16.60 -0.85 -17.95
N GLU A 187 -17.16 -0.44 -19.11
CA GLU A 187 -17.46 -1.33 -20.24
C GLU A 187 -16.20 -2.06 -20.74
N HIS A 188 -15.09 -1.37 -20.87
CA HIS A 188 -13.80 -1.94 -21.30
C HIS A 188 -13.23 -2.92 -20.25
N CYS A 189 -13.38 -2.61 -18.96
CA CYS A 189 -12.93 -3.50 -17.87
C CYS A 189 -13.56 -4.88 -17.98
N ARG A 190 -14.81 -5.02 -18.42
CA ARG A 190 -15.45 -6.33 -18.66
C ARG A 190 -14.64 -7.16 -19.65
N ILE A 191 -14.24 -6.56 -20.78
CA ILE A 191 -13.45 -7.23 -21.82
C ILE A 191 -12.09 -7.69 -21.29
N PHE A 192 -11.43 -6.84 -20.48
CA PHE A 192 -10.18 -7.21 -19.81
C PHE A 192 -10.37 -8.36 -18.81
N ILE A 193 -11.38 -8.29 -17.95
CA ILE A 193 -11.66 -9.32 -16.94
C ILE A 193 -11.91 -10.67 -17.62
N GLU A 194 -12.76 -10.68 -18.64
CA GLU A 194 -13.07 -11.89 -19.42
C GLU A 194 -11.81 -12.48 -20.06
N ALA A 195 -11.03 -11.66 -20.81
CA ALA A 195 -9.82 -12.12 -21.47
C ALA A 195 -8.75 -12.66 -20.50
N MET A 196 -8.58 -12.00 -19.36
CA MET A 196 -7.60 -12.41 -18.35
C MET A 196 -8.04 -13.67 -17.59
N LYS A 197 -9.33 -13.78 -17.23
CA LYS A 197 -9.89 -14.96 -16.54
C LYS A 197 -10.06 -16.16 -17.46
N ASP A 198 -10.16 -15.98 -18.78
CA ASP A 198 -10.11 -17.09 -19.76
C ASP A 198 -8.73 -17.77 -19.77
N VAL A 199 -7.67 -17.04 -19.42
CA VAL A 199 -6.33 -17.61 -19.27
C VAL A 199 -6.15 -18.31 -17.92
N ASP A 200 -6.59 -17.65 -16.84
CA ASP A 200 -6.50 -18.17 -15.47
C ASP A 200 -7.73 -17.75 -14.67
N PRO A 201 -8.73 -18.63 -14.51
CA PRO A 201 -9.96 -18.30 -13.77
C PRO A 201 -9.76 -18.12 -12.27
N SER A 202 -8.60 -18.44 -11.72
CA SER A 202 -8.30 -18.33 -10.28
C SER A 202 -7.90 -16.91 -9.88
N ILE A 203 -7.50 -16.05 -10.81
CA ILE A 203 -7.06 -14.69 -10.53
C ILE A 203 -8.19 -13.80 -10.01
N LYS A 204 -7.80 -12.78 -9.28
CA LYS A 204 -8.68 -11.73 -8.79
C LYS A 204 -8.37 -10.44 -9.53
N VAL A 205 -9.38 -9.85 -10.17
CA VAL A 205 -9.21 -8.66 -11.00
C VAL A 205 -9.91 -7.47 -10.37
N GLY A 206 -9.12 -6.42 -10.10
CA GLY A 206 -9.55 -5.16 -9.50
C GLY A 206 -9.79 -4.06 -10.53
N VAL A 207 -10.74 -3.20 -10.20
CA VAL A 207 -11.13 -2.06 -11.02
C VAL A 207 -10.93 -0.77 -10.23
N VAL A 208 -10.42 0.26 -10.89
CA VAL A 208 -10.12 1.56 -10.25
C VAL A 208 -11.41 2.24 -9.78
N GLY A 209 -11.45 2.56 -8.48
CA GLY A 209 -12.44 3.42 -7.85
C GLY A 209 -11.87 4.79 -7.50
N TYR A 210 -12.70 5.67 -6.96
CA TYR A 210 -12.33 7.01 -6.53
C TYR A 210 -12.94 7.33 -5.17
N GLN A 211 -12.13 7.75 -4.20
CA GLN A 211 -12.56 7.96 -2.82
C GLN A 211 -13.02 9.39 -2.49
N LYS A 212 -12.85 10.37 -3.41
CA LYS A 212 -13.16 11.79 -3.15
C LYS A 212 -14.34 12.29 -4.00
N PRO A 213 -15.60 12.00 -3.63
CA PRO A 213 -16.78 12.30 -4.46
C PRO A 213 -17.05 13.80 -4.65
N ARG A 214 -16.39 14.66 -3.88
CA ARG A 214 -16.56 16.13 -3.97
C ARG A 214 -15.52 16.81 -4.88
N SER A 215 -14.91 16.06 -5.79
CA SER A 215 -13.99 16.64 -6.78
C SER A 215 -14.72 17.63 -7.69
N ASN A 216 -14.04 18.73 -8.05
CA ASN A 216 -14.52 19.66 -9.07
C ASN A 216 -14.24 19.14 -10.50
N ASN A 217 -13.43 18.12 -10.67
CA ASN A 217 -13.18 17.48 -11.97
C ASN A 217 -14.38 16.60 -12.33
N PRO A 218 -15.04 16.81 -13.50
CA PRO A 218 -16.24 16.09 -13.87
C PRO A 218 -16.02 14.58 -14.05
N VAL A 219 -14.84 14.14 -14.48
CA VAL A 219 -14.50 12.72 -14.60
C VAL A 219 -14.43 12.08 -13.22
N GLN A 220 -13.69 12.68 -12.29
CA GLN A 220 -13.53 12.17 -10.92
C GLN A 220 -14.86 12.17 -10.16
N LYS A 221 -15.64 13.26 -10.29
CA LYS A 221 -16.92 13.43 -9.61
C LYS A 221 -17.90 12.30 -9.88
N HIS A 222 -17.95 11.81 -11.11
CA HIS A 222 -18.90 10.79 -11.57
C HIS A 222 -18.25 9.41 -11.79
N TRP A 223 -17.00 9.23 -11.34
CA TRP A 223 -16.25 8.00 -11.62
C TRP A 223 -16.97 6.74 -11.13
N ASN A 224 -17.21 6.63 -9.83
CA ASN A 224 -17.80 5.42 -9.24
C ASN A 224 -19.23 5.17 -9.73
N GLU A 225 -20.04 6.23 -9.83
CA GLU A 225 -21.44 6.14 -10.27
C GLU A 225 -21.57 5.59 -11.70
N GLN A 226 -20.56 5.81 -12.55
CA GLN A 226 -20.57 5.35 -13.93
C GLN A 226 -19.77 4.07 -14.16
N VAL A 227 -18.74 3.79 -13.35
CA VAL A 227 -17.90 2.59 -13.48
C VAL A 227 -18.57 1.38 -12.82
N PHE A 228 -19.00 1.52 -11.56
CA PHE A 228 -19.43 0.38 -10.77
C PHE A 228 -20.62 -0.38 -11.34
N PRO A 229 -21.67 0.27 -11.92
CA PRO A 229 -22.76 -0.46 -12.56
C PRO A 229 -22.31 -1.37 -13.70
N GLU A 230 -21.21 -1.02 -14.38
CA GLU A 230 -20.72 -1.80 -15.52
C GLU A 230 -19.91 -3.04 -15.09
N VAL A 231 -19.38 -3.08 -13.86
CA VAL A 231 -18.38 -4.10 -13.45
C VAL A 231 -18.75 -4.87 -12.19
N ALA A 232 -19.78 -4.48 -11.46
CA ALA A 232 -20.10 -5.01 -10.13
C ALA A 232 -20.40 -6.52 -10.12
N ASP A 233 -20.78 -7.10 -11.24
CA ASP A 233 -21.06 -8.52 -11.43
C ASP A 233 -19.81 -9.35 -11.82
N LEU A 234 -18.70 -8.70 -12.20
CA LEU A 234 -17.51 -9.36 -12.75
C LEU A 234 -16.22 -9.06 -12.01
N ALA A 235 -16.05 -7.82 -11.51
CA ALA A 235 -14.87 -7.44 -10.76
C ALA A 235 -14.79 -8.21 -9.42
N ASP A 236 -13.58 -8.49 -8.96
CA ASP A 236 -13.38 -9.17 -7.67
C ASP A 236 -13.16 -8.16 -6.54
N TYR A 237 -12.69 -6.94 -6.81
CA TYR A 237 -12.45 -5.89 -5.81
C TYR A 237 -12.37 -4.50 -6.43
N ILE A 238 -12.52 -3.47 -5.58
CA ILE A 238 -12.37 -2.06 -5.95
C ILE A 238 -11.03 -1.54 -5.44
N ILE A 239 -10.31 -0.84 -6.30
CA ILE A 239 -9.00 -0.23 -6.03
C ILE A 239 -9.19 1.22 -5.60
N LEU A 240 -8.60 1.58 -4.45
CA LEU A 240 -8.47 2.97 -4.02
C LEU A 240 -7.00 3.33 -3.82
N HIS A 241 -6.70 4.64 -3.97
CA HIS A 241 -5.42 5.23 -3.62
C HIS A 241 -5.66 6.43 -2.72
N ASP A 242 -4.94 6.54 -1.61
CA ASP A 242 -5.00 7.73 -0.79
C ASP A 242 -3.68 8.06 -0.08
N TYR A 243 -3.35 9.32 -0.12
CA TYR A 243 -2.19 9.86 0.60
C TYR A 243 -2.59 10.62 1.88
N PHE A 244 -3.85 10.57 2.26
CA PHE A 244 -4.46 11.10 3.50
C PHE A 244 -4.25 12.58 3.79
N THR A 245 -3.44 13.28 3.01
CA THR A 245 -3.05 14.68 3.23
C THR A 245 -3.17 15.49 1.93
N ASP A 246 -3.25 16.81 2.06
CA ASP A 246 -3.21 17.69 0.91
C ASP A 246 -1.81 17.72 0.29
N PHE A 247 -1.77 17.73 -1.03
CA PHE A 247 -0.53 17.64 -1.83
C PHE A 247 0.53 18.72 -1.52
N LYS A 248 0.15 19.83 -0.90
CA LYS A 248 1.05 20.95 -0.61
C LYS A 248 1.23 21.20 0.89
N ALA A 249 0.72 20.34 1.74
CA ALA A 249 0.77 20.55 3.18
C ALA A 249 2.17 20.30 3.72
N VAL A 250 2.63 21.17 4.61
CA VAL A 250 3.69 20.91 5.56
C VAL A 250 3.01 20.47 6.85
N LEU A 251 3.27 19.27 7.31
CA LEU A 251 2.54 18.63 8.40
C LEU A 251 3.34 18.68 9.70
N SER A 252 2.67 18.93 10.81
CA SER A 252 3.20 18.60 12.13
C SER A 252 3.15 17.07 12.34
N PRO A 253 3.90 16.50 13.30
CA PRO A 253 3.80 15.09 13.64
C PRO A 253 2.38 14.66 14.03
N GLU A 254 1.64 15.49 14.76
CA GLU A 254 0.26 15.25 15.17
C GLU A 254 -0.70 15.24 13.97
N GLU A 255 -0.56 16.20 13.05
CA GLU A 255 -1.37 16.26 11.82
C GLU A 255 -1.10 15.06 10.93
N MET A 256 0.16 14.65 10.79
CA MET A 256 0.54 13.45 10.03
C MET A 256 -0.10 12.21 10.65
N PHE A 257 -0.01 12.02 11.95
CA PHE A 257 -0.62 10.90 12.66
C PHE A 257 -2.15 10.88 12.52
N ALA A 258 -2.81 12.00 12.76
CA ALA A 258 -4.27 12.12 12.74
C ALA A 258 -4.86 12.01 11.32
N SER A 259 -4.07 12.19 10.26
CA SER A 259 -4.57 12.13 8.88
C SER A 259 -5.23 10.80 8.53
N VAL A 260 -4.80 9.70 9.16
CA VAL A 260 -5.33 8.35 8.99
C VAL A 260 -6.80 8.23 9.41
N ASP A 261 -7.28 9.06 10.32
CA ASP A 261 -8.66 9.02 10.83
C ASP A 261 -9.71 9.19 9.70
N THR A 262 -9.30 9.69 8.53
CA THR A 262 -10.16 9.80 7.34
C THR A 262 -10.37 8.49 6.58
N ALA A 263 -9.60 7.44 6.86
CA ALA A 263 -9.65 6.15 6.14
C ALA A 263 -11.05 5.51 6.13
N TYR A 264 -11.80 5.67 7.23
CA TYR A 264 -13.18 5.18 7.32
C TYR A 264 -14.10 5.79 6.25
N SER A 265 -13.97 7.08 5.99
CA SER A 265 -14.84 7.76 5.02
C SER A 265 -14.67 7.23 3.59
N HIS A 266 -13.52 6.71 3.24
CA HIS A 266 -13.22 6.22 1.90
C HIS A 266 -13.93 4.90 1.58
N ILE A 267 -13.94 3.96 2.52
CA ILE A 267 -14.75 2.73 2.39
C ILE A 267 -16.24 3.08 2.30
N GLN A 268 -16.71 4.05 3.10
CA GLN A 268 -18.11 4.46 3.08
C GLN A 268 -18.55 5.01 1.71
N VAL A 269 -17.69 5.76 1.03
CA VAL A 269 -17.98 6.24 -0.34
C VAL A 269 -18.19 5.08 -1.31
N VAL A 270 -17.36 4.05 -1.25
CA VAL A 270 -17.53 2.85 -2.10
C VAL A 270 -18.82 2.13 -1.74
N ASN A 271 -19.07 1.87 -0.46
CA ASN A 271 -20.25 1.15 0.00
C ASN A 271 -21.55 1.87 -0.37
N GLN A 272 -21.64 3.20 -0.17
CA GLN A 272 -22.79 4.00 -0.56
C GLN A 272 -23.05 3.95 -2.06
N THR A 273 -21.98 3.95 -2.88
CA THR A 273 -22.14 3.81 -4.32
C THR A 273 -22.67 2.42 -4.69
N MET A 274 -22.15 1.37 -4.05
CA MET A 274 -22.61 -0.01 -4.27
C MET A 274 -24.08 -0.19 -3.89
N GLU A 275 -24.51 0.34 -2.74
CA GLU A 275 -25.91 0.31 -2.30
C GLU A 275 -26.88 1.01 -3.27
N GLY A 276 -26.38 2.00 -4.03
CA GLY A 276 -27.15 2.69 -5.07
C GLY A 276 -27.37 1.86 -6.35
N ILE A 277 -26.69 0.72 -6.51
CA ILE A 277 -26.81 -0.14 -7.68
C ILE A 277 -27.87 -1.22 -7.43
N PRO A 278 -28.87 -1.38 -8.29
CA PRO A 278 -29.90 -2.41 -8.11
C PRO A 278 -29.32 -3.81 -7.93
N GLY A 279 -29.66 -4.47 -6.82
CA GLY A 279 -29.21 -5.83 -6.50
C GLY A 279 -27.87 -5.91 -5.78
N MET A 280 -27.17 -4.78 -5.55
CA MET A 280 -25.92 -4.72 -4.79
C MET A 280 -26.16 -4.25 -3.35
N GLN A 281 -25.23 -4.58 -2.46
CA GLN A 281 -25.24 -4.18 -1.05
C GLN A 281 -23.88 -3.58 -0.69
N ALA A 282 -23.79 -2.90 0.46
CA ALA A 282 -22.51 -2.54 1.04
C ALA A 282 -21.62 -3.78 1.17
N ASN A 283 -20.31 -3.59 0.98
CA ASN A 283 -19.31 -4.67 1.02
C ASN A 283 -19.51 -5.80 0.01
N THR A 284 -20.28 -5.61 -1.06
CA THR A 284 -20.40 -6.59 -2.15
C THR A 284 -19.04 -6.90 -2.77
N LEU A 285 -18.20 -5.87 -2.98
CA LEU A 285 -16.83 -6.01 -3.43
C LEU A 285 -15.86 -5.53 -2.33
N PRO A 286 -14.83 -6.32 -2.00
CA PRO A 286 -13.75 -5.88 -1.12
C PRO A 286 -13.08 -4.60 -1.65
N VAL A 287 -12.60 -3.77 -0.75
CA VAL A 287 -11.81 -2.57 -1.09
C VAL A 287 -10.34 -2.83 -0.84
N ALA A 288 -9.52 -2.61 -1.86
CA ALA A 288 -8.08 -2.67 -1.82
C ALA A 288 -7.49 -1.26 -1.87
N LEU A 289 -6.70 -0.87 -0.88
CA LEU A 289 -5.96 0.39 -0.87
C LEU A 289 -4.56 0.12 -1.44
N THR A 290 -4.45 0.09 -2.77
CA THR A 290 -3.23 -0.37 -3.44
C THR A 290 -2.13 0.69 -3.57
N GLU A 291 -2.42 1.92 -3.15
CA GLU A 291 -1.42 2.94 -2.80
C GLU A 291 -1.88 3.72 -1.58
N PHE A 292 -1.00 3.82 -0.57
CA PHE A 292 -1.19 4.77 0.52
C PHE A 292 0.14 5.33 1.01
N ASN A 293 0.14 6.56 1.47
CA ASN A 293 1.19 7.22 2.24
C ASN A 293 0.69 8.61 2.70
N THR A 294 1.58 9.44 3.23
CA THR A 294 1.39 10.89 3.34
C THR A 294 2.04 11.62 2.16
N ARG A 295 1.68 12.89 1.97
CA ARG A 295 2.34 13.81 1.04
C ARG A 295 2.79 15.07 1.76
N SER A 296 3.59 14.91 2.81
CA SER A 296 4.19 16.06 3.47
C SER A 296 5.22 16.72 2.55
N ARG A 297 5.16 18.05 2.48
CA ARG A 297 6.15 18.90 1.81
C ARG A 297 7.21 19.42 2.78
N ALA A 298 7.29 18.85 3.97
CA ALA A 298 8.36 19.15 4.89
C ALA A 298 9.69 18.64 4.33
N THR A 299 10.75 19.42 4.53
CA THR A 299 12.10 19.09 4.11
C THR A 299 13.04 19.02 5.31
N ILE A 300 14.04 18.15 5.24
CA ILE A 300 15.03 17.99 6.31
C ILE A 300 15.88 19.25 6.42
N SER A 301 16.29 19.84 5.30
CA SER A 301 17.14 21.04 5.27
C SER A 301 16.46 22.26 5.86
N GLU A 302 15.15 22.41 5.67
CA GLU A 302 14.36 23.51 6.21
C GLU A 302 13.87 23.27 7.65
N GLN A 303 13.85 22.00 8.09
CA GLN A 303 13.33 21.59 9.40
C GLN A 303 11.92 22.13 9.67
N ASN A 304 11.07 22.13 8.66
CA ASN A 304 9.79 22.83 8.68
C ASN A 304 8.59 21.93 9.02
N GLY A 305 8.80 20.63 9.30
CA GLY A 305 7.74 19.71 9.67
C GLY A 305 8.14 18.25 9.58
N ALA A 306 7.17 17.35 9.69
CA ALA A 306 7.37 15.91 9.59
C ALA A 306 7.57 15.48 8.14
N THR A 307 8.72 14.91 7.83
CA THR A 307 9.03 14.35 6.50
C THR A 307 8.49 12.93 6.37
N ASN A 308 8.35 12.45 5.13
CA ASN A 308 7.86 11.07 4.85
C ASN A 308 8.84 9.96 5.32
N VAL A 309 10.08 10.32 5.66
CA VAL A 309 11.11 9.39 6.19
C VAL A 309 11.41 9.61 7.67
N SER A 310 10.59 10.41 8.37
CA SER A 310 10.76 10.73 9.78
C SER A 310 10.21 9.63 10.71
N HIS A 311 10.52 9.74 12.00
CA HIS A 311 9.90 8.90 13.04
C HIS A 311 8.38 9.07 13.08
N ALA A 312 7.88 10.30 12.88
CA ALA A 312 6.44 10.57 12.77
C ALA A 312 5.79 9.82 11.60
N ALA A 313 6.48 9.70 10.46
CA ALA A 313 5.98 8.89 9.33
C ALA A 313 5.92 7.40 9.68
N GLY A 314 6.85 6.89 10.49
CA GLY A 314 6.73 5.54 11.04
C GLY A 314 5.48 5.35 11.89
N LEU A 315 5.17 6.30 12.77
CA LEU A 315 3.94 6.28 13.59
C LEU A 315 2.67 6.39 12.74
N PHE A 316 2.69 7.22 11.68
CA PHE A 316 1.61 7.28 10.70
C PHE A 316 1.36 5.89 10.08
N VAL A 317 2.41 5.21 9.62
CA VAL A 317 2.28 3.86 9.04
C VAL A 317 1.73 2.88 10.07
N SER A 318 2.20 2.93 11.32
CA SER A 318 1.69 2.07 12.39
C SER A 318 0.18 2.27 12.64
N HIS A 319 -0.26 3.53 12.71
CA HIS A 319 -1.68 3.86 12.86
C HIS A 319 -2.49 3.42 11.63
N ALA A 320 -1.97 3.65 10.44
CA ALA A 320 -2.61 3.26 9.18
C ALA A 320 -2.86 1.74 9.11
N LEU A 321 -1.86 0.92 9.42
CA LEU A 321 -2.00 -0.55 9.41
C LEU A 321 -3.13 -1.00 10.36
N GLY A 322 -3.17 -0.48 11.59
CA GLY A 322 -4.22 -0.80 12.55
C GLY A 322 -5.61 -0.37 12.09
N GLU A 323 -5.72 0.84 11.53
CA GLU A 323 -7.00 1.35 11.02
C GLU A 323 -7.48 0.58 9.79
N PHE A 324 -6.61 0.20 8.87
CA PHE A 324 -7.02 -0.59 7.70
C PHE A 324 -7.55 -1.96 8.10
N ILE A 325 -6.93 -2.61 9.08
CA ILE A 325 -7.44 -3.85 9.66
C ILE A 325 -8.82 -3.59 10.29
N ARG A 326 -8.94 -2.56 11.12
CA ARG A 326 -10.18 -2.21 11.82
C ARG A 326 -11.32 -1.88 10.85
N GLN A 327 -11.04 -1.15 9.79
CA GLN A 327 -12.03 -0.74 8.78
C GLN A 327 -12.41 -1.84 7.80
N GLY A 328 -11.67 -2.93 7.75
CA GLY A 328 -11.99 -4.06 6.89
C GLY A 328 -11.48 -3.95 5.46
N TYR A 329 -10.41 -3.20 5.23
CA TYR A 329 -9.72 -3.24 3.93
C TYR A 329 -9.25 -4.67 3.62
N GLY A 330 -9.40 -5.11 2.38
CA GLY A 330 -8.93 -6.41 1.91
C GLY A 330 -7.42 -6.46 1.70
N SER A 331 -6.85 -5.32 1.29
CA SER A 331 -5.40 -5.14 1.19
C SER A 331 -5.02 -3.68 1.40
N ALA A 332 -3.75 -3.44 1.77
CA ALA A 332 -3.15 -2.12 1.80
C ALA A 332 -1.69 -2.20 1.36
N MET A 333 -1.25 -1.28 0.50
CA MET A 333 0.09 -1.31 -0.09
C MET A 333 0.72 0.07 0.03
N LEU A 334 1.77 0.16 0.86
CA LEU A 334 2.50 1.41 1.03
C LEU A 334 3.18 1.83 -0.27
N TRP A 335 3.14 3.08 -0.60
CA TRP A 335 3.93 3.70 -1.63
C TRP A 335 5.20 4.30 -1.01
N ASP A 336 6.40 3.72 -1.17
CA ASP A 336 6.72 2.46 -1.84
C ASP A 336 7.94 1.77 -1.19
N ILE A 337 8.50 0.74 -1.81
CA ILE A 337 9.69 0.03 -1.30
C ILE A 337 10.92 0.95 -1.30
N SER A 338 11.20 1.63 -2.43
CA SER A 338 12.32 2.56 -2.56
C SER A 338 12.05 3.54 -3.70
N ASN A 339 12.21 4.82 -3.41
CA ASN A 339 11.99 5.91 -4.36
C ASN A 339 13.22 6.82 -4.49
N GLY A 340 13.11 7.88 -5.28
CA GLY A 340 14.13 8.91 -5.33
C GLY A 340 14.20 9.69 -4.02
N TYR A 341 15.34 10.27 -3.71
CA TYR A 341 15.49 11.15 -2.55
C TYR A 341 15.30 12.62 -2.96
N ALA A 342 14.43 13.33 -2.26
CA ALA A 342 14.10 14.74 -2.45
C ALA A 342 14.03 15.47 -1.10
N ASP A 343 15.08 15.35 -0.31
CA ASP A 343 15.25 16.03 0.99
C ASP A 343 14.18 15.67 2.04
N GLY A 344 13.66 14.43 2.00
CA GLY A 344 12.68 13.92 2.95
C GLY A 344 11.24 13.89 2.43
N GLU A 345 10.97 14.40 1.22
CA GLU A 345 9.69 14.21 0.55
C GLU A 345 9.48 12.77 -0.01
N ASP A 346 10.49 11.93 0.15
CA ASP A 346 10.50 10.56 -0.37
C ASP A 346 9.58 9.64 0.41
N HIS A 347 9.12 8.58 -0.27
CA HIS A 347 8.14 7.66 0.28
C HIS A 347 8.72 6.27 0.64
N GLY A 348 9.97 5.99 0.29
CA GLY A 348 10.56 4.65 0.39
C GLY A 348 10.63 4.09 1.81
N VAL A 349 10.35 2.79 1.95
CA VAL A 349 10.62 2.02 3.18
C VAL A 349 12.12 1.88 3.41
N PHE A 350 12.89 1.88 2.31
CA PHE A 350 14.35 1.81 2.33
C PHE A 350 14.97 3.03 1.67
N ALA A 351 16.09 3.46 2.23
CA ALA A 351 16.90 4.54 1.68
C ALA A 351 17.30 4.27 0.24
N SER A 352 17.14 5.29 -0.62
CA SER A 352 17.55 5.24 -2.00
C SER A 352 19.07 5.51 -2.15
N PRO A 353 19.70 5.16 -3.29
CA PRO A 353 21.11 5.44 -3.54
C PRO A 353 21.48 6.93 -3.50
N LYS A 354 20.47 7.82 -3.54
CA LYS A 354 20.66 9.28 -3.54
C LYS A 354 20.56 9.91 -2.17
N GLU A 355 20.14 9.18 -1.16
CA GLU A 355 20.04 9.70 0.20
C GLU A 355 21.42 9.92 0.79
N GLN A 356 21.67 11.14 1.26
CA GLN A 356 22.97 11.52 1.79
C GLN A 356 23.18 10.94 3.20
N ASP A 357 24.42 10.55 3.49
CA ASP A 357 24.88 10.04 4.80
C ASP A 357 24.17 8.76 5.29
N VAL A 358 23.50 8.06 4.37
CA VAL A 358 22.79 6.80 4.65
C VAL A 358 23.13 5.78 3.55
N PRO A 359 23.58 4.57 3.89
CA PRO A 359 23.75 3.52 2.89
C PRO A 359 22.42 3.16 2.20
N GLU A 360 22.49 2.89 0.89
CA GLU A 360 21.35 2.33 0.16
C GLU A 360 20.77 1.13 0.92
N LEU A 361 19.46 0.95 0.88
CA LEU A 361 18.71 -0.11 1.57
C LEU A 361 18.71 -0.02 3.10
N THR A 362 19.19 1.06 3.72
CA THR A 362 18.96 1.29 5.14
C THR A 362 17.47 1.42 5.40
N PRO A 363 16.86 0.63 6.30
CA PRO A 363 15.44 0.73 6.60
C PRO A 363 15.08 2.08 7.25
N HIS A 364 14.06 2.76 6.74
CA HIS A 364 13.46 3.94 7.37
C HIS A 364 12.57 3.56 8.58
N PRO A 365 12.15 4.52 9.40
CA PRO A 365 11.31 4.23 10.58
C PRO A 365 10.06 3.39 10.28
N SER A 366 9.40 3.58 9.14
CA SER A 366 8.22 2.81 8.71
C SER A 366 8.46 1.28 8.66
N PHE A 367 9.65 0.84 8.26
CA PHE A 367 10.03 -0.57 8.24
C PHE A 367 9.85 -1.26 9.60
N TYR A 368 10.30 -0.61 10.68
CA TYR A 368 10.27 -1.22 12.02
C TYR A 368 8.85 -1.40 12.56
N HIS A 369 7.92 -0.57 12.11
CA HIS A 369 6.51 -0.71 12.44
C HIS A 369 5.89 -1.91 11.73
N TYR A 370 6.18 -2.12 10.43
CA TYR A 370 5.78 -3.34 9.73
C TYR A 370 6.32 -4.60 10.42
N TYR A 371 7.63 -4.62 10.69
CA TYR A 371 8.31 -5.73 11.37
C TYR A 371 7.68 -6.08 12.72
N LEU A 372 7.36 -5.07 13.51
CA LEU A 372 6.78 -5.29 14.85
C LEU A 372 5.29 -5.63 14.79
N TYR A 373 4.56 -5.15 13.79
CA TYR A 373 3.21 -5.63 13.54
C TYR A 373 3.19 -7.11 13.19
N ASP A 374 3.99 -7.55 12.23
CA ASP A 374 4.07 -8.97 11.86
C ASP A 374 4.44 -9.86 13.06
N LYS A 375 5.35 -9.36 13.90
CA LYS A 375 5.84 -10.10 15.06
C LYS A 375 4.88 -10.14 16.24
N CYS A 376 4.14 -9.07 16.51
CA CYS A 376 3.41 -8.87 17.76
C CYS A 376 1.89 -8.81 17.60
N PHE A 377 1.36 -8.83 16.39
CA PHE A 377 -0.06 -8.74 16.12
C PHE A 377 -0.59 -10.05 15.56
N GLY A 378 -1.67 -10.56 16.15
CA GLY A 378 -2.15 -11.93 15.90
C GLY A 378 -3.13 -12.03 14.74
N ASP A 379 -3.88 -13.11 14.74
CA ASP A 379 -4.69 -13.54 13.59
C ASP A 379 -6.10 -12.93 13.57
N THR A 380 -6.66 -12.62 14.74
CA THR A 380 -8.03 -12.08 14.87
C THR A 380 -7.99 -10.69 15.50
N TYR A 381 -8.60 -9.72 14.84
CA TYR A 381 -8.72 -8.34 15.35
C TYR A 381 -9.85 -8.20 16.36
N TYR A 382 -9.62 -7.37 17.38
CA TYR A 382 -10.63 -6.95 18.35
C TYR A 382 -10.62 -5.43 18.49
N ASP A 383 -11.81 -4.84 18.53
CA ASP A 383 -11.94 -3.40 18.77
C ASP A 383 -11.55 -3.06 20.22
N ALA A 384 -10.69 -2.08 20.38
CA ALA A 384 -10.18 -1.61 21.66
C ALA A 384 -10.34 -0.09 21.76
N PRO A 385 -11.57 0.40 21.98
CA PRO A 385 -11.85 1.82 22.02
C PRO A 385 -11.10 2.49 23.18
N THR A 386 -10.62 3.71 22.96
CA THR A 386 -9.96 4.55 23.95
C THR A 386 -10.79 5.79 24.23
N ASP A 387 -10.69 6.31 25.45
CA ASP A 387 -11.35 7.56 25.84
C ASP A 387 -10.58 8.79 25.36
N ASP A 388 -9.31 8.62 24.98
CA ASP A 388 -8.42 9.70 24.53
C ASP A 388 -8.12 9.56 23.02
N LYS A 389 -8.37 10.65 22.28
CA LYS A 389 -8.12 10.71 20.84
C LYS A 389 -6.64 10.79 20.44
N GLU A 390 -5.75 11.07 21.38
CA GLU A 390 -4.31 11.12 21.15
C GLU A 390 -3.66 9.74 21.24
N VAL A 391 -4.37 8.79 21.90
CA VAL A 391 -3.93 7.40 22.05
C VAL A 391 -4.82 6.49 21.22
N ARG A 392 -4.22 5.60 20.45
CA ARG A 392 -4.92 4.54 19.70
C ARG A 392 -4.48 3.19 20.22
N VAL A 393 -5.42 2.27 20.32
CA VAL A 393 -5.13 0.88 20.70
C VAL A 393 -5.74 -0.05 19.66
N HIS A 394 -4.92 -0.94 19.13
CA HIS A 394 -5.36 -2.05 18.30
C HIS A 394 -5.06 -3.35 19.04
N ALA A 395 -6.05 -4.24 19.10
CA ALA A 395 -5.94 -5.50 19.82
C ALA A 395 -6.16 -6.70 18.88
N SER A 396 -5.48 -7.78 19.16
CA SER A 396 -5.61 -9.03 18.41
C SER A 396 -5.41 -10.25 19.30
N SER A 397 -5.76 -11.42 18.79
CA SER A 397 -5.33 -12.69 19.36
C SER A 397 -4.64 -13.55 18.31
N PHE A 398 -3.69 -14.35 18.77
CA PHE A 398 -3.09 -15.41 17.97
C PHE A 398 -3.93 -16.69 18.09
N SER A 399 -3.91 -17.52 17.07
CA SER A 399 -4.54 -18.86 17.11
C SER A 399 -3.95 -19.76 18.18
N SER A 400 -2.72 -19.48 18.62
CA SER A 400 -2.02 -20.16 19.73
C SER A 400 -2.46 -19.68 21.13
N GLY A 401 -3.30 -18.62 21.22
CA GLY A 401 -3.94 -18.16 22.46
C GLY A 401 -3.34 -16.90 23.07
N GLU A 402 -2.22 -16.37 22.55
CA GLU A 402 -1.65 -15.10 23.00
C GLU A 402 -2.49 -13.90 22.55
N ALA A 403 -2.43 -12.79 23.28
CA ALA A 403 -2.94 -11.50 22.81
C ALA A 403 -1.82 -10.63 22.25
N GLY A 404 -2.11 -9.92 21.17
CA GLY A 404 -1.28 -8.88 20.59
C GLY A 404 -1.92 -7.51 20.74
N LEU A 405 -1.14 -6.51 21.16
CA LEU A 405 -1.60 -5.15 21.33
C LEU A 405 -0.63 -4.18 20.67
N VAL A 406 -1.17 -3.16 20.02
CA VAL A 406 -0.41 -2.00 19.54
C VAL A 406 -1.01 -0.77 20.16
N VAL A 407 -0.21 -0.05 20.96
CA VAL A 407 -0.61 1.18 21.65
C VAL A 407 0.19 2.33 21.06
N LEU A 408 -0.48 3.31 20.50
CA LEU A 408 0.12 4.44 19.79
C LEU A 408 -0.20 5.73 20.53
N ASN A 409 0.80 6.54 20.80
CA ASN A 409 0.68 7.92 21.24
C ASN A 409 1.12 8.84 20.10
N GLY A 410 0.16 9.49 19.44
CA GLY A 410 0.40 10.44 18.35
C GLY A 410 0.57 11.89 18.78
N SER A 411 0.79 12.17 20.07
CA SER A 411 0.85 13.51 20.62
C SER A 411 2.18 13.85 21.32
N ALA A 412 2.40 15.13 21.57
CA ALA A 412 3.54 15.63 22.35
C ALA A 412 3.36 15.42 23.86
N ARG A 413 2.29 14.76 24.32
CA ARG A 413 2.01 14.53 25.75
C ARG A 413 2.40 13.11 26.14
N HIS A 414 2.87 12.98 27.38
CA HIS A 414 3.06 11.68 28.00
C HIS A 414 1.72 11.15 28.54
N HIS A 415 1.41 9.89 28.30
CA HIS A 415 0.22 9.22 28.78
C HIS A 415 0.56 8.00 29.63
N VAL A 416 -0.30 7.70 30.62
CA VAL A 416 -0.32 6.40 31.28
C VAL A 416 -1.55 5.66 30.80
N VAL A 417 -1.35 4.53 30.14
CA VAL A 417 -2.41 3.75 29.52
C VAL A 417 -2.69 2.51 30.34
N GLN A 418 -3.93 2.35 30.79
CA GLN A 418 -4.40 1.14 31.45
C GLN A 418 -5.24 0.32 30.48
N ILE A 419 -4.86 -0.93 30.25
CA ILE A 419 -5.58 -1.87 29.39
C ILE A 419 -6.09 -3.02 30.26
N GLU A 420 -7.37 -3.33 30.16
CA GLU A 420 -7.98 -4.47 30.82
C GLU A 420 -8.25 -5.60 29.81
N LEU A 421 -7.59 -6.73 30.02
CA LEU A 421 -7.73 -7.91 29.18
C LEU A 421 -8.93 -8.73 29.66
N GLN A 422 -9.92 -8.92 28.79
CA GLN A 422 -11.10 -9.72 29.09
C GLN A 422 -10.98 -11.13 28.49
N ASN A 423 -11.48 -12.12 29.21
CA ASN A 423 -11.53 -13.52 28.75
C ASN A 423 -10.13 -14.16 28.51
N MET A 424 -9.07 -13.61 29.09
CA MET A 424 -7.76 -14.24 29.13
C MET A 424 -7.55 -14.89 30.49
N SER A 425 -7.65 -16.22 30.53
CA SER A 425 -7.35 -16.98 31.75
C SER A 425 -5.92 -17.50 31.70
N GLY A 426 -5.16 -17.28 32.77
CA GLY A 426 -3.81 -17.84 32.90
C GLY A 426 -2.68 -16.98 32.28
N SER A 427 -2.97 -15.79 31.76
CA SER A 427 -1.93 -14.87 31.29
C SER A 427 -1.04 -14.43 32.44
N SER A 428 0.25 -14.66 32.34
CA SER A 428 1.20 -14.40 33.43
C SER A 428 2.31 -13.43 33.04
N GLN A 429 2.50 -13.15 31.77
CA GLN A 429 3.64 -12.37 31.30
C GLN A 429 3.31 -11.52 30.08
N ALA A 430 3.77 -10.26 30.10
CA ALA A 430 3.76 -9.36 28.95
C ALA A 430 5.17 -9.11 28.44
N PHE A 431 5.29 -8.95 27.10
CA PHE A 431 6.51 -8.64 26.37
C PHE A 431 6.27 -7.41 25.52
N GLN A 432 7.14 -6.41 25.61
CA GLN A 432 6.99 -5.13 24.92
C GLN A 432 8.20 -4.77 24.07
N TYR A 433 7.92 -4.26 22.88
CA TYR A 433 8.84 -3.44 22.09
C TYR A 433 8.31 -2.00 22.06
N LEU A 434 9.04 -1.08 22.66
CA LEU A 434 8.74 0.35 22.63
C LEU A 434 9.52 1.00 21.48
N VAL A 435 8.81 1.51 20.48
CA VAL A 435 9.36 2.35 19.40
C VAL A 435 9.16 3.80 19.78
N HIS A 436 10.24 4.56 19.92
CA HIS A 436 10.18 5.95 20.42
C HIS A 436 11.39 6.75 19.92
N ASN A 437 11.20 8.05 19.78
CA ASN A 437 12.25 9.05 19.64
C ASN A 437 11.74 10.37 20.26
N ASP A 438 12.56 11.03 21.07
CA ASP A 438 12.24 12.34 21.67
C ASP A 438 12.05 13.43 20.59
N ASP A 439 12.69 13.26 19.42
CA ASP A 439 12.50 14.11 18.24
C ASP A 439 11.68 13.39 17.17
N PRO A 440 10.39 13.68 17.03
CA PRO A 440 9.54 13.04 16.03
C PRO A 440 9.89 13.41 14.57
N LEU A 441 10.63 14.49 14.36
CA LEU A 441 11.09 14.92 13.04
C LEU A 441 12.36 14.19 12.60
N SER A 442 13.04 13.50 13.52
CA SER A 442 14.25 12.73 13.23
C SER A 442 13.99 11.61 12.24
N ARG A 443 14.93 11.35 11.32
CA ARG A 443 14.98 10.16 10.48
C ARG A 443 15.33 8.88 11.23
N LYS A 444 15.70 8.99 12.52
CA LYS A 444 16.00 7.84 13.39
C LYS A 444 14.81 7.41 14.20
N THR A 445 14.77 6.11 14.49
CA THR A 445 13.89 5.56 15.52
C THR A 445 14.67 4.66 16.48
N PHE A 446 14.14 4.46 17.67
CA PHE A 446 14.72 3.58 18.69
C PHE A 446 13.72 2.47 19.04
N ILE A 447 14.23 1.27 19.23
CA ILE A 447 13.45 0.15 19.77
C ILE A 447 14.07 -0.24 21.11
N ASN A 448 13.31 -0.11 22.19
CA ASN A 448 13.80 -0.33 23.55
C ASN A 448 15.14 0.41 23.83
N GLY A 449 15.22 1.68 23.43
CA GLY A 449 16.39 2.55 23.59
C GLY A 449 17.58 2.24 22.66
N ARG A 450 17.45 1.31 21.70
CA ARG A 450 18.50 0.95 20.75
C ARG A 450 18.21 1.50 19.36
N THR A 451 19.25 2.00 18.69
CA THR A 451 19.19 2.49 17.32
C THR A 451 20.45 2.10 16.54
N GLY A 452 20.48 2.42 15.25
CA GLY A 452 21.61 2.21 14.36
C GLY A 452 22.63 3.36 14.39
N VAL A 453 23.73 3.17 13.66
CA VAL A 453 24.85 4.13 13.59
C VAL A 453 24.68 5.21 12.52
N TYR A 454 23.81 4.97 11.51
CA TYR A 454 23.61 5.88 10.41
C TYR A 454 22.73 7.08 10.79
N ALA A 455 22.65 8.07 9.90
CA ALA A 455 21.85 9.28 10.10
C ALA A 455 20.34 9.01 10.05
N ALA A 456 19.92 7.87 9.50
CA ALA A 456 18.53 7.42 9.43
C ALA A 456 18.36 5.98 9.93
N GLY A 457 17.11 5.54 10.07
CA GLY A 457 16.74 4.17 10.40
C GLY A 457 16.68 3.89 11.90
N GLY A 458 16.78 2.63 12.27
CA GLY A 458 16.75 2.12 13.64
C GLY A 458 17.85 1.09 13.87
N PRO A 459 17.68 0.13 14.78
CA PRO A 459 18.71 -0.87 15.08
C PRO A 459 19.07 -1.71 13.85
N ASN A 460 20.34 -1.72 13.45
CA ASN A 460 20.81 -2.53 12.30
C ASN A 460 20.56 -4.04 12.49
N LYS A 461 20.55 -4.53 13.75
CA LYS A 461 20.22 -5.91 14.12
C LYS A 461 18.91 -5.94 14.89
N TYR A 462 17.85 -5.42 14.26
CA TYR A 462 16.52 -5.27 14.85
C TYR A 462 15.99 -6.59 15.43
N TRP A 463 16.27 -7.72 14.80
CA TRP A 463 15.89 -9.06 15.28
C TRP A 463 16.58 -9.51 16.57
N LYS A 464 17.64 -8.80 17.01
CA LYS A 464 18.36 -9.04 18.27
C LYS A 464 17.97 -8.09 19.39
N VAL A 465 17.07 -7.16 19.15
CA VAL A 465 16.58 -6.28 20.22
C VAL A 465 15.72 -7.12 21.15
N PRO A 466 16.08 -7.22 22.46
CA PRO A 466 15.26 -7.99 23.40
C PRO A 466 13.97 -7.22 23.71
N ALA A 467 12.88 -7.96 23.90
CA ALA A 467 11.67 -7.40 24.48
C ALA A 467 11.90 -7.03 25.95
N ASN A 468 11.29 -5.94 26.41
CA ASN A 468 11.05 -5.73 27.83
C ASN A 468 10.00 -6.73 28.29
N SER A 469 10.07 -7.25 29.51
CA SER A 469 9.08 -8.21 30.02
C SER A 469 8.77 -7.99 31.48
N TRP A 470 7.52 -8.24 31.86
CA TRP A 470 7.04 -8.18 33.26
C TRP A 470 5.90 -9.15 33.50
N GLY A 471 5.76 -9.57 34.75
CA GLY A 471 4.60 -10.37 35.18
C GLY A 471 3.33 -9.53 35.28
N LEU A 472 2.18 -10.14 35.00
CA LEU A 472 0.88 -9.50 35.17
C LEU A 472 0.29 -9.90 36.53
N GLU A 473 -0.08 -8.93 37.35
CA GLU A 473 -0.73 -9.14 38.67
C GLU A 473 -2.25 -9.12 38.54
N SER A 474 -2.81 -9.34 37.50
CA SER A 474 -4.22 -9.46 37.13
C SER A 474 -4.29 -9.27 35.61
N ASN A 475 -5.44 -9.39 35.00
CA ASN A 475 -5.60 -9.14 33.56
C ASN A 475 -5.49 -7.64 33.21
N LYS A 476 -4.55 -6.90 33.83
CA LYS A 476 -4.35 -5.47 33.61
C LYS A 476 -2.92 -5.18 33.20
N ILE A 477 -2.79 -4.35 32.19
CA ILE A 477 -1.54 -3.78 31.73
C ILE A 477 -1.58 -2.28 32.04
N ILE A 478 -0.59 -1.80 32.76
CA ILE A 478 -0.37 -0.36 32.94
C ILE A 478 0.97 -0.05 32.28
N LEU A 479 0.96 0.84 31.31
CA LEU A 479 2.18 1.22 30.59
C LEU A 479 2.32 2.73 30.45
N GLU A 480 3.56 3.17 30.55
CA GLU A 480 3.97 4.51 30.18
C GLU A 480 4.01 4.61 28.65
N SER A 481 3.37 5.63 28.10
CA SER A 481 3.34 5.92 26.67
C SER A 481 3.97 7.29 26.44
N PRO A 482 5.28 7.36 26.17
CA PRO A 482 5.99 8.60 25.89
C PRO A 482 5.38 9.37 24.71
N PRO A 483 5.65 10.67 24.58
CA PRO A 483 5.27 11.42 23.39
C PRO A 483 5.74 10.71 22.11
N PHE A 484 4.90 10.70 21.07
CA PHE A 484 5.23 10.13 19.77
C PHE A 484 5.84 8.73 19.86
N SER A 485 5.10 7.78 20.42
CA SER A 485 5.58 6.41 20.63
C SER A 485 4.60 5.34 20.18
N ALA A 486 5.13 4.15 19.94
CA ALA A 486 4.37 2.94 19.69
C ALA A 486 4.86 1.81 20.60
N SER A 487 3.96 1.18 21.33
CA SER A 487 4.23 -0.03 22.12
C SER A 487 3.60 -1.24 21.42
N TYR A 488 4.42 -2.21 21.06
CA TYR A 488 4.01 -3.51 20.54
C TYR A 488 4.12 -4.54 21.65
N ILE A 489 2.99 -5.11 22.06
CA ILE A 489 2.92 -5.95 23.26
C ILE A 489 2.33 -7.31 22.90
N MET A 490 3.00 -8.37 23.36
CA MET A 490 2.46 -9.73 23.38
C MET A 490 2.19 -10.14 24.82
N VAL A 491 1.06 -10.79 25.05
CA VAL A 491 0.66 -11.34 26.35
C VAL A 491 0.49 -12.85 26.23
N LYS A 492 1.19 -13.59 27.11
CA LYS A 492 1.16 -15.05 27.18
C LYS A 492 0.65 -15.51 28.53
#